data_e2105f5e12b51753d628c89af9795f87
#
_entry.id   e2105f5e12b51753d628c89af9795f87
#
_cell.length_a   1.000
_cell.length_b   1.000
_cell.length_c   1.000
_cell.angle_alpha   90.00
_cell.angle_beta   90.00
_cell.angle_gamma   90.00
#
_symmetry.space_group_name_H-M   'P 1'
#
loop_
_entity.id
_entity.type
_entity.pdbx_description
1 polymer ?
#
loop_
_entity_poly.entity_id
_entity_poly.type
_entity_poly.pdbx_seq_one_letter_code
_entity_poly.pdbx_strand_id
1 'polypeptide(L)'
;GWQVKVETRGQVGAGNEITPEEVAAADLVFVAADIDVPLDKFQGKPMYRTSTGLALKKTAQEFDKAFKEAKIYEGGAAKASAKSEESSEKKGVYKHLMTGVSHMLPLVVAGGLLIAISFMFGIEAFKDETIFHGIPKALMDIGGGAAFHLMIAVFAGYVAFSIADRPGLAVGLIGGMLATTAGAGILGGIIAGFLSGYVVKGLNVTIKLPASLTSLKPILILPLFGTLIVGLAMIYVINPPVSQIMTTLSDWLKSMGEVNAMVLGAIIGAMMCIDMGGPVNKAAYTFSVGMLASQVHTPMAAAMAAGMVPPIGMAIATWIARSKFTSNQRDASKASFVLGLCFISE
;
A
#
# COMPACT_ATOMS: atom_id res chain seq x y z
N GLY A 1 -13.83 -18.52 -36.05
CA GLY A 1 -13.86 -17.96 -34.71
C GLY A 1 -12.44 -17.94 -34.19
N TRP A 2 -12.10 -16.95 -33.37
CA TRP A 2 -10.78 -16.82 -32.75
C TRP A 2 -10.69 -17.76 -31.54
N GLN A 3 -9.53 -18.38 -31.34
CA GLN A 3 -9.20 -19.05 -30.08
C GLN A 3 -8.51 -18.04 -29.18
N VAL A 4 -9.08 -17.81 -27.98
CA VAL A 4 -8.56 -16.82 -27.03
C VAL A 4 -8.17 -17.54 -25.74
N LYS A 5 -6.91 -17.39 -25.32
CA LYS A 5 -6.43 -17.75 -24.00
C LYS A 5 -6.28 -16.49 -23.18
N VAL A 6 -6.82 -16.49 -21.97
CA VAL A 6 -6.78 -15.31 -21.07
C VAL A 6 -6.01 -15.66 -19.81
N GLU A 7 -4.97 -14.89 -19.54
CA GLU A 7 -4.28 -14.85 -18.26
C GLU A 7 -4.75 -13.64 -17.47
N THR A 8 -5.16 -13.84 -16.24
CA THR A 8 -5.53 -12.75 -15.33
C THR A 8 -4.43 -12.54 -14.31
N ARG A 9 -4.08 -11.28 -14.05
CA ARG A 9 -3.15 -10.90 -13.00
C ARG A 9 -3.80 -9.90 -12.07
N GLY A 10 -3.85 -10.25 -10.79
CA GLY A 10 -4.45 -9.42 -9.76
C GLY A 10 -3.75 -9.60 -8.42
N GLN A 11 -4.34 -9.06 -7.36
CA GLN A 11 -3.80 -9.15 -5.99
C GLN A 11 -3.58 -10.60 -5.50
N VAL A 12 -4.26 -11.56 -6.10
CA VAL A 12 -4.19 -12.99 -5.73
C VAL A 12 -3.14 -13.76 -6.56
N GLY A 13 -2.36 -13.06 -7.40
CA GLY A 13 -1.37 -13.66 -8.29
C GLY A 13 -1.86 -13.86 -9.73
N ALA A 14 -1.16 -14.71 -10.48
CA ALA A 14 -1.50 -15.03 -11.86
C ALA A 14 -2.51 -16.19 -11.89
N GLY A 15 -3.64 -15.98 -12.57
CA GLY A 15 -4.62 -17.02 -12.85
C GLY A 15 -4.56 -17.44 -14.32
N ASN A 16 -4.66 -18.75 -14.60
CA ASN A 16 -4.66 -19.32 -15.93
C ASN A 16 -3.43 -18.91 -16.78
N GLU A 17 -2.25 -19.12 -16.23
CA GLU A 17 -0.98 -18.67 -16.80
C GLU A 17 -0.76 -19.20 -18.20
N ILE A 18 -0.34 -18.32 -19.13
CA ILE A 18 -0.08 -18.67 -20.53
C ILE A 18 1.29 -19.34 -20.61
N THR A 19 1.35 -20.56 -21.17
CA THR A 19 2.58 -21.34 -21.31
C THR A 19 3.46 -20.83 -22.47
N PRO A 20 4.77 -21.16 -22.48
CA PRO A 20 5.65 -20.81 -23.59
C PRO A 20 5.17 -21.33 -24.96
N GLU A 21 4.56 -22.53 -25.00
CA GLU A 21 4.00 -23.11 -26.20
C GLU A 21 2.79 -22.33 -26.72
N GLU A 22 1.91 -21.89 -25.82
CA GLU A 22 0.76 -21.05 -26.14
C GLU A 22 1.20 -19.66 -26.62
N VAL A 23 2.27 -19.10 -26.04
CA VAL A 23 2.88 -17.86 -26.53
C VAL A 23 3.45 -18.06 -27.93
N ALA A 24 4.15 -19.18 -28.17
CA ALA A 24 4.72 -19.46 -29.49
C ALA A 24 3.63 -19.62 -30.58
N ALA A 25 2.48 -20.19 -30.25
CA ALA A 25 1.35 -20.38 -31.16
C ALA A 25 0.48 -19.11 -31.36
N ALA A 26 0.63 -18.09 -30.52
CA ALA A 26 -0.21 -16.89 -30.56
C ALA A 26 0.15 -15.98 -31.75
N ASP A 27 -0.84 -15.53 -32.50
CA ASP A 27 -0.70 -14.53 -33.58
C ASP A 27 -0.67 -13.09 -33.07
N LEU A 28 -1.33 -12.83 -31.94
CA LEU A 28 -1.48 -11.51 -31.35
C LEU A 28 -1.53 -11.61 -29.82
N VAL A 29 -0.84 -10.71 -29.14
CA VAL A 29 -0.91 -10.52 -27.70
C VAL A 29 -1.69 -9.23 -27.38
N PHE A 30 -2.83 -9.38 -26.72
CA PHE A 30 -3.67 -8.27 -26.31
C PHE A 30 -3.52 -8.05 -24.79
N VAL A 31 -2.98 -6.89 -24.38
CA VAL A 31 -2.73 -6.55 -22.98
C VAL A 31 -3.70 -5.46 -22.54
N ALA A 32 -4.63 -5.81 -21.65
CA ALA A 32 -5.53 -4.88 -20.99
C ALA A 32 -5.09 -4.72 -19.52
N ALA A 33 -4.30 -3.69 -19.22
CA ALA A 33 -3.77 -3.48 -17.88
C ALA A 33 -3.56 -2.00 -17.59
N ASP A 34 -3.97 -1.56 -16.38
CA ASP A 34 -3.74 -0.21 -15.85
C ASP A 34 -2.49 -0.16 -14.97
N ILE A 35 -1.87 -1.32 -14.71
CA ILE A 35 -0.61 -1.47 -13.97
C ILE A 35 0.47 -2.08 -14.87
N ASP A 36 1.72 -1.97 -14.46
CA ASP A 36 2.80 -2.68 -15.12
C ASP A 36 2.72 -4.18 -14.85
N VAL A 37 2.68 -4.94 -15.93
CA VAL A 37 2.68 -6.41 -15.91
C VAL A 37 3.95 -6.93 -16.58
N PRO A 38 4.54 -8.05 -16.09
CA PRO A 38 5.71 -8.63 -16.73
C PRO A 38 5.34 -9.16 -18.12
N LEU A 39 5.99 -8.63 -19.14
CA LEU A 39 5.73 -8.92 -20.55
C LEU A 39 6.88 -9.66 -21.24
N ASP A 40 7.94 -9.99 -20.51
CA ASP A 40 9.18 -10.59 -21.06
C ASP A 40 8.94 -11.87 -21.84
N LYS A 41 7.95 -12.67 -21.41
CA LYS A 41 7.57 -13.93 -22.07
C LYS A 41 6.95 -13.74 -23.45
N PHE A 42 6.50 -12.54 -23.81
CA PHE A 42 5.87 -12.22 -25.09
C PHE A 42 6.83 -11.55 -26.08
N GLN A 43 8.13 -11.57 -25.82
CA GLN A 43 9.14 -10.99 -26.69
C GLN A 43 9.06 -11.57 -28.11
N GLY A 44 9.13 -10.72 -29.12
CA GLY A 44 9.04 -11.09 -30.54
C GLY A 44 7.61 -11.30 -31.06
N LYS A 45 6.57 -11.13 -30.24
CA LYS A 45 5.17 -11.25 -30.67
C LYS A 45 4.53 -9.90 -30.96
N PRO A 46 3.62 -9.81 -31.96
CA PRO A 46 2.78 -8.63 -32.14
C PRO A 46 1.97 -8.36 -30.90
N MET A 47 2.09 -7.18 -30.31
CA MET A 47 1.45 -6.80 -29.06
C MET A 47 0.68 -5.48 -29.19
N TYR A 48 -0.52 -5.46 -28.63
CA TYR A 48 -1.30 -4.24 -28.44
C TYR A 48 -1.62 -4.05 -26.96
N ARG A 49 -1.42 -2.84 -26.46
CA ARG A 49 -1.65 -2.51 -25.04
C ARG A 49 -2.73 -1.44 -24.91
N THR A 50 -3.70 -1.69 -24.03
CA THR A 50 -4.79 -0.76 -23.72
C THR A 50 -5.09 -0.79 -22.22
N SER A 51 -5.93 0.14 -21.74
CA SER A 51 -6.41 0.13 -20.36
C SER A 51 -7.56 -0.87 -20.17
N THR A 52 -7.72 -1.38 -18.94
CA THR A 52 -8.84 -2.26 -18.58
C THR A 52 -10.20 -1.61 -18.84
N GLY A 53 -10.30 -0.31 -18.55
CA GLY A 53 -11.52 0.46 -18.77
C GLY A 53 -11.93 0.56 -20.25
N LEU A 54 -10.99 0.73 -21.16
CA LEU A 54 -11.25 0.75 -22.62
C LEU A 54 -11.58 -0.64 -23.14
N ALA A 55 -10.82 -1.66 -22.71
CA ALA A 55 -11.07 -3.04 -23.11
C ALA A 55 -12.48 -3.53 -22.71
N LEU A 56 -12.99 -3.13 -21.53
CA LEU A 56 -14.33 -3.50 -21.06
C LEU A 56 -15.46 -2.70 -21.77
N LYS A 57 -15.27 -1.39 -21.98
CA LYS A 57 -16.34 -0.51 -22.52
C LYS A 57 -16.46 -0.57 -24.03
N LYS A 58 -15.35 -0.86 -24.74
CA LYS A 58 -15.25 -0.79 -26.20
C LYS A 58 -14.53 -2.02 -26.78
N THR A 59 -14.79 -3.19 -26.25
CA THR A 59 -14.09 -4.45 -26.52
C THR A 59 -13.89 -4.69 -28.02
N ALA A 60 -14.95 -4.66 -28.83
CA ALA A 60 -14.84 -4.91 -30.28
C ALA A 60 -13.94 -3.87 -30.99
N GLN A 61 -14.07 -2.60 -30.64
CA GLN A 61 -13.24 -1.54 -31.23
C GLN A 61 -11.76 -1.67 -30.88
N GLU A 62 -11.47 -2.04 -29.62
CA GLU A 62 -10.10 -2.24 -29.16
C GLU A 62 -9.46 -3.48 -29.76
N PHE A 63 -10.24 -4.55 -29.99
CA PHE A 63 -9.75 -5.73 -30.74
C PHE A 63 -9.46 -5.39 -32.21
N ASP A 64 -10.36 -4.65 -32.89
CA ASP A 64 -10.12 -4.22 -34.28
C ASP A 64 -8.88 -3.34 -34.40
N LYS A 65 -8.63 -2.47 -33.43
CA LYS A 65 -7.39 -1.69 -33.37
C LYS A 65 -6.17 -2.57 -33.12
N ALA A 66 -6.28 -3.56 -32.23
CA ALA A 66 -5.18 -4.44 -31.93
C ALA A 66 -4.69 -5.16 -33.17
N PHE A 67 -5.56 -5.62 -34.04
CA PHE A 67 -5.17 -6.25 -35.31
C PHE A 67 -4.55 -5.30 -36.33
N LYS A 68 -4.87 -4.00 -36.27
CA LYS A 68 -4.34 -2.98 -37.18
C LYS A 68 -3.06 -2.32 -36.68
N GLU A 69 -2.91 -2.17 -35.37
CA GLU A 69 -1.90 -1.31 -34.74
C GLU A 69 -0.87 -2.10 -33.88
N ALA A 70 -1.02 -3.42 -33.75
CA ALA A 70 -0.07 -4.23 -32.99
C ALA A 70 1.35 -4.10 -33.56
N LYS A 71 2.31 -3.89 -32.67
CA LYS A 71 3.74 -3.81 -32.99
C LYS A 71 4.47 -4.97 -32.37
N ILE A 72 5.53 -5.45 -33.03
CA ILE A 72 6.38 -6.51 -32.48
C ILE A 72 7.02 -6.00 -31.19
N TYR A 73 6.82 -6.74 -30.10
CA TYR A 73 7.39 -6.43 -28.80
C TYR A 73 8.86 -6.88 -28.75
N GLU A 74 9.79 -5.92 -28.84
CA GLU A 74 11.23 -6.21 -28.94
C GLU A 74 11.92 -6.39 -27.57
N GLY A 75 11.15 -6.45 -26.46
CA GLY A 75 11.73 -6.63 -25.13
C GLY A 75 12.67 -5.50 -24.74
N GLY A 76 12.16 -4.52 -24.04
CA GLY A 76 12.89 -3.34 -23.56
C GLY A 76 11.88 -2.27 -23.24
N ALA A 77 12.07 -1.54 -22.14
CA ALA A 77 11.17 -0.51 -21.67
C ALA A 77 10.63 0.34 -22.83
N ALA A 78 9.38 0.07 -23.22
CA ALA A 78 8.68 0.89 -24.18
C ALA A 78 8.66 2.32 -23.62
N LYS A 79 9.36 3.24 -24.29
CA LYS A 79 9.30 4.68 -24.07
C LYS A 79 7.83 5.10 -24.08
N ALA A 80 7.25 5.26 -22.91
CA ALA A 80 6.07 6.08 -22.76
C ALA A 80 6.47 7.48 -23.21
N SER A 81 5.72 8.00 -24.18
CA SER A 81 5.93 9.26 -24.85
C SER A 81 6.33 10.38 -23.89
N ALA A 82 7.41 11.04 -24.26
CA ALA A 82 8.03 12.18 -23.62
C ALA A 82 7.03 13.27 -23.21
N LYS A 83 6.90 13.45 -21.88
CA LYS A 83 6.77 14.74 -21.20
C LYS A 83 6.83 14.48 -19.69
N SER A 84 8.01 14.50 -19.12
CA SER A 84 8.35 14.88 -17.75
C SER A 84 9.66 14.25 -17.28
N GLU A 85 10.79 14.73 -17.79
CA GLU A 85 12.13 14.26 -17.40
C GLU A 85 12.76 15.02 -16.20
N GLU A 86 11.96 15.63 -15.32
CA GLU A 86 12.55 16.36 -14.18
C GLU A 86 12.21 15.82 -12.79
N SER A 87 11.69 14.59 -12.67
CA SER A 87 11.33 14.05 -11.34
C SER A 87 11.59 12.55 -11.16
N SER A 88 12.52 11.93 -11.88
CA SER A 88 12.67 10.46 -11.87
C SER A 88 13.19 9.88 -10.54
N GLU A 89 14.08 10.57 -9.82
CA GLU A 89 14.53 10.09 -8.50
C GLU A 89 13.47 10.26 -7.41
N LYS A 90 12.74 11.38 -7.41
CA LYS A 90 11.64 11.59 -6.46
C LYS A 90 10.45 10.65 -6.68
N LYS A 91 10.23 10.22 -7.93
CA LYS A 91 9.19 9.21 -8.26
C LYS A 91 9.52 7.83 -7.71
N GLY A 92 10.79 7.43 -7.63
CA GLY A 92 11.21 6.13 -7.11
C GLY A 92 10.89 5.97 -5.61
N VAL A 93 11.37 6.87 -4.77
CA VAL A 93 11.15 6.86 -3.32
C VAL A 93 9.68 6.91 -2.98
N TYR A 94 8.93 7.82 -3.60
CA TYR A 94 7.49 7.95 -3.39
C TYR A 94 6.74 6.67 -3.78
N LYS A 95 7.08 6.05 -4.91
CA LYS A 95 6.48 4.78 -5.36
C LYS A 95 6.66 3.68 -4.31
N HIS A 96 7.87 3.54 -3.78
CA HIS A 96 8.17 2.51 -2.76
C HIS A 96 7.39 2.74 -1.47
N LEU A 97 7.33 3.99 -1.00
CA LEU A 97 6.53 4.36 0.18
C LEU A 97 5.04 4.05 -0.04
N MET A 98 4.49 4.42 -1.19
CA MET A 98 3.08 4.16 -1.52
C MET A 98 2.77 2.67 -1.62
N THR A 99 3.69 1.85 -2.10
CA THR A 99 3.54 0.39 -2.06
C THR A 99 3.40 -0.10 -0.61
N GLY A 100 4.25 0.37 0.30
CA GLY A 100 4.16 0.06 1.72
C GLY A 100 2.82 0.48 2.34
N VAL A 101 2.41 1.74 2.11
CA VAL A 101 1.13 2.28 2.61
C VAL A 101 -0.06 1.47 2.10
N SER A 102 -0.14 1.20 0.80
CA SER A 102 -1.27 0.49 0.20
C SER A 102 -1.47 -0.91 0.77
N HIS A 103 -0.39 -1.63 1.11
CA HIS A 103 -0.49 -2.97 1.71
C HIS A 103 -0.74 -2.92 3.23
N MET A 104 -0.37 -1.84 3.89
CA MET A 104 -0.66 -1.61 5.30
C MET A 104 -2.13 -1.21 5.54
N LEU A 105 -2.75 -0.49 4.58
CA LEU A 105 -4.10 0.04 4.69
C LEU A 105 -5.16 -0.98 5.16
N PRO A 106 -5.26 -2.19 4.56
CA PRO A 106 -6.26 -3.17 5.01
C PRO A 106 -6.14 -3.56 6.48
N LEU A 107 -4.91 -3.63 7.01
CA LEU A 107 -4.66 -3.91 8.44
C LEU A 107 -5.15 -2.77 9.32
N VAL A 108 -4.88 -1.53 8.92
CA VAL A 108 -5.32 -0.34 9.68
C VAL A 108 -6.84 -0.22 9.67
N VAL A 109 -7.47 -0.42 8.51
CA VAL A 109 -8.94 -0.36 8.39
C VAL A 109 -9.60 -1.47 9.19
N ALA A 110 -9.19 -2.72 8.99
CA ALA A 110 -9.75 -3.85 9.71
C ALA A 110 -9.52 -3.73 11.23
N GLY A 111 -8.29 -3.40 11.64
CA GLY A 111 -7.94 -3.20 13.04
C GLY A 111 -8.73 -2.08 13.69
N GLY A 112 -8.82 -0.92 13.02
CA GLY A 112 -9.58 0.23 13.51
C GLY A 112 -11.07 -0.04 13.65
N LEU A 113 -11.69 -0.73 12.68
CA LEU A 113 -13.10 -1.13 12.76
C LEU A 113 -13.36 -2.11 13.90
N LEU A 114 -12.50 -3.09 14.12
CA LEU A 114 -12.62 -4.04 15.24
C LEU A 114 -12.51 -3.34 16.59
N ILE A 115 -11.60 -2.38 16.74
CA ILE A 115 -11.48 -1.53 17.93
C ILE A 115 -12.75 -0.70 18.11
N ALA A 116 -13.26 -0.08 17.05
CA ALA A 116 -14.49 0.69 17.10
C ALA A 116 -15.70 -0.16 17.53
N ILE A 117 -15.83 -1.38 17.02
CA ILE A 117 -16.86 -2.32 17.44
C ILE A 117 -16.68 -2.70 18.91
N SER A 118 -15.45 -2.90 19.38
CA SER A 118 -15.18 -3.15 20.81
C SER A 118 -15.72 -2.01 21.69
N PHE A 119 -15.52 -0.77 21.29
CA PHE A 119 -16.02 0.42 22.02
C PHE A 119 -17.55 0.56 22.02
N MET A 120 -18.26 -0.07 21.08
CA MET A 120 -19.73 -0.09 21.10
C MET A 120 -20.31 -0.84 22.31
N PHE A 121 -19.57 -1.75 22.91
CA PHE A 121 -19.93 -2.44 24.15
C PHE A 121 -19.64 -1.61 25.41
N GLY A 122 -18.95 -0.48 25.26
CA GLY A 122 -18.50 0.42 26.32
C GLY A 122 -17.01 0.74 26.16
N ILE A 123 -16.62 2.01 26.42
CA ILE A 123 -15.24 2.49 26.20
C ILE A 123 -14.20 1.68 26.99
N GLU A 124 -14.60 1.12 28.15
CA GLU A 124 -13.73 0.32 29.01
C GLU A 124 -14.11 -1.17 29.05
N ALA A 125 -15.11 -1.59 28.28
CA ALA A 125 -15.60 -2.96 28.28
C ALA A 125 -14.52 -4.01 27.94
N PHE A 126 -13.50 -3.62 27.18
CA PHE A 126 -12.37 -4.50 26.82
C PHE A 126 -11.43 -4.80 28.00
N LYS A 127 -11.53 -4.06 29.11
CA LYS A 127 -10.70 -4.29 30.31
C LYS A 127 -11.25 -5.42 31.21
N ASP A 128 -12.51 -5.79 31.02
CA ASP A 128 -13.17 -6.80 31.81
C ASP A 128 -13.62 -7.99 30.96
N GLU A 129 -13.02 -9.15 31.19
CA GLU A 129 -13.29 -10.38 30.45
C GLU A 129 -14.68 -10.97 30.72
N THR A 130 -15.36 -10.51 31.77
CA THR A 130 -16.72 -11.00 32.13
C THR A 130 -17.78 -10.33 31.26
N ILE A 131 -17.52 -9.16 30.71
CA ILE A 131 -18.45 -8.40 29.88
C ILE A 131 -18.64 -9.11 28.53
N PHE A 132 -19.88 -9.48 28.22
CA PHE A 132 -20.24 -10.16 26.98
C PHE A 132 -19.31 -11.34 26.63
N HIS A 133 -18.94 -12.14 27.62
CA HIS A 133 -18.07 -13.31 27.46
C HIS A 133 -16.69 -12.99 26.86
N GLY A 134 -16.16 -11.80 27.13
CA GLY A 134 -14.85 -11.36 26.66
C GLY A 134 -14.79 -10.90 25.18
N ILE A 135 -15.93 -10.79 24.50
CA ILE A 135 -15.97 -10.33 23.09
C ILE A 135 -15.31 -8.97 22.90
N PRO A 136 -15.57 -7.92 23.72
CA PRO A 136 -14.92 -6.62 23.56
C PRO A 136 -13.40 -6.71 23.67
N LYS A 137 -12.88 -7.52 24.59
CA LYS A 137 -11.45 -7.77 24.74
C LYS A 137 -10.86 -8.48 23.53
N ALA A 138 -11.51 -9.56 23.07
CA ALA A 138 -11.05 -10.27 21.88
C ALA A 138 -10.98 -9.37 20.64
N LEU A 139 -11.96 -8.49 20.43
CA LEU A 139 -11.96 -7.52 19.34
C LEU A 139 -10.81 -6.51 19.49
N MET A 140 -10.51 -6.05 20.70
CA MET A 140 -9.38 -5.17 20.98
C MET A 140 -8.05 -5.87 20.75
N ASP A 141 -7.91 -7.13 21.18
CA ASP A 141 -6.69 -7.92 20.97
C ASP A 141 -6.43 -8.20 19.48
N ILE A 142 -7.47 -8.48 18.71
CA ILE A 142 -7.33 -8.67 17.25
C ILE A 142 -6.99 -7.33 16.56
N GLY A 143 -7.73 -6.26 16.86
CA GLY A 143 -7.57 -4.97 16.20
C GLY A 143 -6.30 -4.24 16.65
N GLY A 144 -6.19 -3.95 17.93
CA GLY A 144 -5.08 -3.21 18.51
C GLY A 144 -3.83 -4.07 18.71
N GLY A 145 -4.01 -5.25 19.29
CA GLY A 145 -2.91 -6.15 19.63
C GLY A 145 -2.25 -6.77 18.39
N ALA A 146 -3.02 -7.32 17.46
CA ALA A 146 -2.48 -8.02 16.30
C ALA A 146 -2.36 -7.11 15.08
N ALA A 147 -3.47 -6.55 14.57
CA ALA A 147 -3.46 -5.82 13.30
C ALA A 147 -2.59 -4.56 13.36
N PHE A 148 -2.73 -3.74 14.39
CA PHE A 148 -1.92 -2.52 14.54
C PHE A 148 -0.45 -2.83 14.85
N HIS A 149 -0.18 -3.90 15.58
CA HIS A 149 1.18 -4.32 15.86
C HIS A 149 1.95 -4.74 14.60
N LEU A 150 1.25 -5.34 13.64
CA LEU A 150 1.84 -5.76 12.36
C LEU A 150 2.00 -4.63 11.35
N MET A 151 1.31 -3.47 11.50
CA MET A 151 1.22 -2.47 10.44
C MET A 151 2.58 -1.93 10.00
N ILE A 152 3.50 -1.62 10.93
CA ILE A 152 4.83 -1.10 10.61
C ILE A 152 5.70 -2.17 9.95
N ALA A 153 5.60 -3.41 10.42
CA ALA A 153 6.31 -4.54 9.82
C ALA A 153 5.86 -4.76 8.37
N VAL A 154 4.55 -4.77 8.12
CA VAL A 154 3.98 -4.92 6.78
C VAL A 154 4.37 -3.74 5.90
N PHE A 155 4.29 -2.52 6.39
CA PHE A 155 4.73 -1.32 5.68
C PHE A 155 6.19 -1.45 5.22
N ALA A 156 7.12 -1.73 6.15
CA ALA A 156 8.55 -1.87 5.85
C ALA A 156 8.83 -3.06 4.91
N GLY A 157 8.11 -4.17 5.10
CA GLY A 157 8.20 -5.34 4.24
C GLY A 157 7.85 -5.04 2.80
N TYR A 158 6.76 -4.33 2.55
CA TYR A 158 6.33 -4.00 1.19
C TYR A 158 7.10 -2.84 0.55
N VAL A 159 7.67 -1.92 1.34
CA VAL A 159 8.69 -0.98 0.83
C VAL A 159 9.90 -1.76 0.32
N ALA A 160 10.43 -2.70 1.11
CA ALA A 160 11.57 -3.53 0.72
C ALA A 160 11.24 -4.46 -0.48
N PHE A 161 10.03 -5.02 -0.51
CA PHE A 161 9.52 -5.80 -1.65
C PHE A 161 9.52 -4.98 -2.94
N SER A 162 9.06 -3.73 -2.87
CA SER A 162 9.04 -2.82 -4.04
C SER A 162 10.43 -2.49 -4.59
N ILE A 163 11.52 -2.73 -3.81
CA ILE A 163 12.92 -2.46 -4.20
C ILE A 163 13.65 -3.73 -4.63
N ALA A 164 13.41 -4.85 -3.92
CA ALA A 164 14.19 -6.09 -4.04
C ALA A 164 13.35 -7.36 -4.15
N ASP A 165 12.06 -7.24 -4.50
CA ASP A 165 11.12 -8.34 -4.65
C ASP A 165 10.99 -9.26 -3.41
N ARG A 166 10.66 -10.54 -3.62
CA ARG A 166 10.40 -11.51 -2.55
C ARG A 166 11.49 -11.61 -1.48
N PRO A 167 12.78 -11.66 -1.80
CA PRO A 167 13.82 -11.70 -0.77
C PRO A 167 13.82 -10.46 0.13
N GLY A 168 13.50 -9.29 -0.42
CA GLY A 168 13.39 -8.04 0.33
C GLY A 168 12.25 -8.05 1.33
N LEU A 169 11.12 -8.69 1.00
CA LEU A 169 9.93 -8.73 1.84
C LEU A 169 10.24 -9.29 3.24
N ALA A 170 10.88 -10.44 3.33
CA ALA A 170 11.17 -11.09 4.61
C ALA A 170 12.09 -10.23 5.49
N VAL A 171 13.14 -9.66 4.88
CA VAL A 171 14.10 -8.79 5.60
C VAL A 171 13.41 -7.50 6.06
N GLY A 172 12.55 -6.92 5.22
CA GLY A 172 11.79 -5.72 5.55
C GLY A 172 10.77 -5.93 6.66
N LEU A 173 10.05 -7.06 6.65
CA LEU A 173 9.12 -7.44 7.72
C LEU A 173 9.84 -7.54 9.08
N ILE A 174 10.99 -8.21 9.11
CA ILE A 174 11.80 -8.37 10.33
C ILE A 174 12.35 -7.02 10.79
N GLY A 175 12.89 -6.20 9.87
CA GLY A 175 13.39 -4.86 10.18
C GLY A 175 12.30 -3.94 10.72
N GLY A 176 11.11 -3.97 10.11
CA GLY A 176 9.94 -3.21 10.58
C GLY A 176 9.44 -3.68 11.95
N MET A 177 9.48 -4.99 12.22
CA MET A 177 9.13 -5.53 13.53
C MET A 177 10.12 -5.08 14.61
N LEU A 178 11.43 -5.08 14.30
CA LEU A 178 12.44 -4.53 15.20
C LEU A 178 12.26 -3.04 15.49
N ALA A 179 11.80 -2.26 14.49
CA ALA A 179 11.45 -0.86 14.69
C ALA A 179 10.22 -0.70 15.62
N THR A 180 9.21 -1.56 15.47
CA THR A 180 8.02 -1.58 16.33
C THR A 180 8.38 -1.88 17.78
N THR A 181 9.13 -2.95 18.01
CA THR A 181 9.50 -3.39 19.38
C THR A 181 10.44 -2.41 20.08
N ALA A 182 11.25 -1.67 19.33
CA ALA A 182 12.13 -0.64 19.87
C ALA A 182 11.45 0.73 20.08
N GLY A 183 10.18 0.88 19.75
CA GLY A 183 9.48 2.17 19.82
C GLY A 183 9.93 3.21 18.79
N ALA A 184 10.65 2.78 17.73
CA ALA A 184 11.09 3.66 16.64
C ALA A 184 9.93 4.04 15.67
N GLY A 185 8.77 3.42 15.83
CA GLY A 185 7.53 3.76 15.14
C GLY A 185 7.65 3.72 13.61
N ILE A 186 6.82 4.55 12.95
CA ILE A 186 6.79 4.61 11.50
C ILE A 186 8.11 5.10 10.88
N LEU A 187 8.82 6.00 11.56
CA LEU A 187 10.12 6.49 11.08
C LEU A 187 11.14 5.35 11.00
N GLY A 188 11.20 4.53 12.07
CA GLY A 188 11.99 3.30 12.05
C GLY A 188 11.57 2.33 10.95
N GLY A 189 10.26 2.19 10.71
CA GLY A 189 9.69 1.38 9.64
C GLY A 189 10.09 1.86 8.24
N ILE A 190 10.08 3.17 7.99
CA ILE A 190 10.54 3.75 6.73
C ILE A 190 12.01 3.41 6.49
N ILE A 191 12.87 3.67 7.48
CA ILE A 191 14.30 3.40 7.37
C ILE A 191 14.54 1.88 7.19
N ALA A 192 13.87 1.04 7.97
CA ALA A 192 13.96 -0.42 7.86
C ALA A 192 13.57 -0.91 6.45
N GLY A 193 12.49 -0.38 5.88
CA GLY A 193 12.02 -0.76 4.55
C GLY A 193 13.04 -0.45 3.45
N PHE A 194 13.53 0.78 3.41
CA PHE A 194 14.54 1.18 2.43
C PHE A 194 15.87 0.46 2.65
N LEU A 195 16.36 0.40 3.88
CA LEU A 195 17.60 -0.31 4.20
C LEU A 195 17.52 -1.78 3.78
N SER A 196 16.44 -2.47 4.13
CA SER A 196 16.23 -3.87 3.75
C SER A 196 16.21 -4.05 2.23
N GLY A 197 15.48 -3.22 1.53
CA GLY A 197 15.39 -3.27 0.08
C GLY A 197 16.75 -3.07 -0.60
N TYR A 198 17.48 -2.03 -0.22
CA TYR A 198 18.78 -1.74 -0.84
C TYR A 198 19.88 -2.73 -0.43
N VAL A 199 19.92 -3.19 0.83
CA VAL A 199 20.86 -4.22 1.29
C VAL A 199 20.64 -5.52 0.52
N VAL A 200 19.39 -5.99 0.42
CA VAL A 200 19.08 -7.23 -0.32
C VAL A 200 19.39 -7.07 -1.81
N LYS A 201 19.07 -5.94 -2.41
CA LYS A 201 19.41 -5.64 -3.82
C LYS A 201 20.92 -5.64 -4.03
N GLY A 202 21.70 -5.02 -3.12
CA GLY A 202 23.15 -5.00 -3.15
C GLY A 202 23.75 -6.40 -3.01
N LEU A 203 23.28 -7.19 -2.04
CA LEU A 203 23.71 -8.58 -1.86
C LEU A 203 23.38 -9.44 -3.10
N ASN A 204 22.23 -9.20 -3.73
CA ASN A 204 21.83 -9.93 -4.92
C ASN A 204 22.78 -9.67 -6.11
N VAL A 205 23.30 -8.48 -6.26
CA VAL A 205 24.26 -8.14 -7.32
C VAL A 205 25.67 -8.66 -6.97
N THR A 206 26.06 -8.54 -5.72
CA THR A 206 27.44 -8.86 -5.28
C THR A 206 27.68 -10.37 -5.17
N ILE A 207 26.73 -11.13 -4.65
CA ILE A 207 26.86 -12.58 -4.46
C ILE A 207 26.62 -13.31 -5.79
N LYS A 208 27.68 -13.81 -6.40
CA LYS A 208 27.63 -14.65 -7.61
C LYS A 208 27.80 -16.11 -7.20
N LEU A 209 26.82 -16.96 -7.55
CA LEU A 209 26.80 -18.39 -7.24
C LEU A 209 26.90 -19.24 -8.50
N PRO A 210 27.48 -20.44 -8.41
CA PRO A 210 27.41 -21.45 -9.47
C PRO A 210 25.95 -21.79 -9.82
N ALA A 211 25.69 -22.20 -11.07
CA ALA A 211 24.35 -22.50 -11.56
C ALA A 211 23.56 -23.50 -10.69
N SER A 212 24.26 -24.47 -10.10
CA SER A 212 23.67 -25.49 -9.21
C SER A 212 23.14 -24.91 -7.87
N LEU A 213 23.62 -23.76 -7.42
CA LEU A 213 23.22 -23.13 -6.15
C LEU A 213 22.39 -21.86 -6.33
N THR A 214 22.10 -21.46 -7.57
CA THR A 214 21.38 -20.21 -7.86
C THR A 214 19.97 -20.18 -7.25
N SER A 215 19.29 -21.32 -7.16
CA SER A 215 17.96 -21.44 -6.54
C SER A 215 17.95 -21.20 -5.02
N LEU A 216 19.08 -21.46 -4.34
CA LEU A 216 19.22 -21.24 -2.90
C LEU A 216 19.40 -19.75 -2.56
N LYS A 217 19.85 -18.95 -3.51
CA LYS A 217 20.17 -17.53 -3.30
C LYS A 217 18.98 -16.72 -2.77
N PRO A 218 17.77 -16.71 -3.42
CA PRO A 218 16.64 -15.93 -2.96
C PRO A 218 15.95 -16.52 -1.72
N ILE A 219 16.11 -17.83 -1.45
CA ILE A 219 15.40 -18.51 -0.37
C ILE A 219 16.21 -18.53 0.92
N LEU A 220 17.52 -18.71 0.84
CA LEU A 220 18.39 -18.87 2.00
C LEU A 220 19.37 -17.72 2.16
N ILE A 221 20.18 -17.45 1.14
CA ILE A 221 21.36 -16.57 1.26
C ILE A 221 20.95 -15.11 1.44
N LEU A 222 20.07 -14.59 0.58
CA LEU A 222 19.65 -13.20 0.66
C LEU A 222 18.84 -12.90 1.93
N PRO A 223 17.86 -13.72 2.34
CA PRO A 223 17.17 -13.49 3.61
C PRO A 223 18.10 -13.60 4.82
N LEU A 224 18.99 -14.59 4.88
CA LEU A 224 19.88 -14.80 6.01
C LEU A 224 20.85 -13.61 6.21
N PHE A 225 21.64 -13.29 5.18
CA PHE A 225 22.60 -12.19 5.29
C PHE A 225 21.92 -10.83 5.31
N GLY A 226 20.81 -10.67 4.57
CA GLY A 226 20.02 -9.46 4.61
C GLY A 226 19.47 -9.19 6.01
N THR A 227 18.86 -10.18 6.65
CA THR A 227 18.32 -10.05 8.01
C THR A 227 19.43 -9.82 9.03
N LEU A 228 20.57 -10.50 8.91
CA LEU A 228 21.71 -10.29 9.81
C LEU A 228 22.20 -8.84 9.74
N ILE A 229 22.48 -8.34 8.54
CA ILE A 229 23.01 -6.98 8.36
C ILE A 229 21.97 -5.94 8.80
N VAL A 230 20.74 -6.05 8.31
CA VAL A 230 19.67 -5.10 8.62
C VAL A 230 19.29 -5.19 10.10
N GLY A 231 19.17 -6.40 10.65
CA GLY A 231 18.81 -6.59 12.06
C GLY A 231 19.82 -5.95 13.00
N LEU A 232 21.12 -6.20 12.78
CA LEU A 232 22.18 -5.56 13.58
C LEU A 232 22.19 -4.04 13.40
N ALA A 233 22.05 -3.55 12.18
CA ALA A 233 21.97 -2.11 11.92
C ALA A 233 20.76 -1.46 12.60
N MET A 234 19.58 -2.12 12.56
CA MET A 234 18.38 -1.63 13.25
C MET A 234 18.58 -1.58 14.77
N ILE A 235 19.09 -2.65 15.38
CA ILE A 235 19.20 -2.75 16.84
C ILE A 235 20.24 -1.76 17.38
N TYR A 236 21.43 -1.70 16.80
CA TYR A 236 22.53 -0.95 17.38
C TYR A 236 22.72 0.46 16.86
N VAL A 237 22.27 0.75 15.63
CA VAL A 237 22.56 2.03 14.97
C VAL A 237 21.31 2.86 14.78
N ILE A 238 20.22 2.27 14.26
CA ILE A 238 19.06 3.03 13.79
C ILE A 238 18.02 3.22 14.89
N ASN A 239 17.62 2.15 15.57
CA ASN A 239 16.53 2.23 16.55
C ASN A 239 16.85 3.16 17.73
N PRO A 240 18.06 3.22 18.32
CA PRO A 240 18.30 4.07 19.48
C PRO A 240 18.04 5.55 19.22
N PRO A 241 18.61 6.20 18.17
CA PRO A 241 18.33 7.61 17.91
C PRO A 241 16.89 7.84 17.40
N VAL A 242 16.35 6.92 16.61
CA VAL A 242 15.00 7.08 16.05
C VAL A 242 13.91 6.95 17.11
N SER A 243 14.05 5.99 18.04
CA SER A 243 13.11 5.83 19.15
C SER A 243 13.13 7.05 20.07
N GLN A 244 14.30 7.66 20.29
CA GLN A 244 14.41 8.90 21.08
C GLN A 244 13.70 10.07 20.38
N ILE A 245 13.85 10.21 19.07
CA ILE A 245 13.11 11.22 18.28
C ILE A 245 11.60 10.98 18.40
N MET A 246 11.15 9.71 18.25
CA MET A 246 9.73 9.37 18.36
C MET A 246 9.17 9.63 19.75
N THR A 247 9.92 9.33 20.80
CA THR A 247 9.53 9.63 22.19
C THR A 247 9.40 11.13 22.39
N THR A 248 10.41 11.91 21.98
CA THR A 248 10.39 13.37 22.09
C THR A 248 9.20 13.97 21.33
N LEU A 249 8.93 13.50 20.11
CA LEU A 249 7.79 13.93 19.31
C LEU A 249 6.46 13.59 19.98
N SER A 250 6.34 12.38 20.52
CA SER A 250 5.15 11.93 21.24
C SER A 250 4.89 12.77 22.49
N ASP A 251 5.93 13.04 23.27
CA ASP A 251 5.83 13.83 24.49
C ASP A 251 5.48 15.29 24.17
N TRP A 252 6.07 15.84 23.10
CA TRP A 252 5.70 17.14 22.61
C TRP A 252 4.23 17.23 22.18
N LEU A 253 3.74 16.23 21.42
CA LEU A 253 2.33 16.17 21.02
C LEU A 253 1.38 15.98 22.22
N LYS A 254 1.76 15.16 23.20
CA LYS A 254 0.97 14.98 24.44
C LYS A 254 0.96 16.23 25.30
N SER A 255 2.01 17.04 25.27
CA SER A 255 2.10 18.30 26.00
C SER A 255 1.31 19.45 25.34
N MET A 256 0.82 19.26 24.13
CA MET A 256 0.03 20.27 23.43
C MET A 256 -1.29 20.51 24.16
N GLY A 257 -1.55 21.77 24.51
CA GLY A 257 -2.85 22.20 25.03
C GLY A 257 -3.94 22.13 23.95
N GLU A 258 -5.20 22.28 24.35
CA GLU A 258 -6.37 22.18 23.46
C GLU A 258 -6.29 23.08 22.23
N VAL A 259 -5.79 24.33 22.36
CA VAL A 259 -5.64 25.27 21.25
C VAL A 259 -4.66 24.75 20.20
N ASN A 260 -3.53 24.20 20.63
CA ASN A 260 -2.53 23.63 19.72
C ASN A 260 -3.04 22.34 19.07
N ALA A 261 -3.81 21.51 19.79
CA ALA A 261 -4.47 20.33 19.24
C ALA A 261 -5.50 20.71 18.17
N MET A 262 -6.22 21.82 18.32
CA MET A 262 -7.13 22.34 17.28
C MET A 262 -6.37 22.77 16.02
N VAL A 263 -5.24 23.45 16.17
CA VAL A 263 -4.39 23.87 15.03
C VAL A 263 -3.84 22.65 14.30
N LEU A 264 -3.32 21.67 15.04
CA LEU A 264 -2.84 20.40 14.45
C LEU A 264 -3.97 19.68 13.71
N GLY A 265 -5.16 19.59 14.33
CA GLY A 265 -6.35 18.99 13.73
C GLY A 265 -6.79 19.71 12.44
N ALA A 266 -6.75 21.04 12.43
CA ALA A 266 -7.06 21.83 11.24
C ALA A 266 -6.05 21.59 10.10
N ILE A 267 -4.76 21.50 10.40
CA ILE A 267 -3.71 21.22 9.40
C ILE A 267 -3.92 19.82 8.81
N ILE A 268 -4.04 18.80 9.66
CA ILE A 268 -4.26 17.41 9.20
C ILE A 268 -5.56 17.31 8.42
N GLY A 269 -6.63 17.95 8.91
CA GLY A 269 -7.92 17.96 8.22
C GLY A 269 -7.86 18.61 6.84
N ALA A 270 -7.16 19.73 6.71
CA ALA A 270 -6.93 20.38 5.42
C ALA A 270 -6.15 19.47 4.47
N MET A 271 -5.06 18.85 4.94
CA MET A 271 -4.27 17.92 4.15
C MET A 271 -5.09 16.70 3.66
N MET A 272 -5.99 16.19 4.51
CA MET A 272 -6.88 15.07 4.15
C MET A 272 -7.88 15.43 3.06
N CYS A 273 -8.32 16.70 2.99
CA CYS A 273 -9.36 17.16 2.08
C CYS A 273 -8.84 17.79 0.77
N ILE A 274 -7.55 18.18 0.69
CA ILE A 274 -6.99 18.91 -0.46
C ILE A 274 -7.02 18.08 -1.73
N ASP A 275 -6.62 16.83 -1.67
CA ASP A 275 -6.43 15.97 -2.85
C ASP A 275 -7.12 14.59 -2.76
N MET A 276 -7.98 14.38 -1.76
CA MET A 276 -8.90 13.25 -1.56
C MET A 276 -8.33 11.89 -2.01
N GLY A 277 -7.25 11.45 -1.39
CA GLY A 277 -6.55 10.19 -1.74
C GLY A 277 -5.25 10.40 -2.51
N GLY A 278 -4.86 11.63 -2.80
CA GLY A 278 -3.59 11.99 -3.42
C GLY A 278 -2.39 11.99 -2.45
N PRO A 279 -1.25 12.54 -2.89
CA PRO A 279 -0.01 12.55 -2.11
C PRO A 279 -0.11 13.25 -0.75
N VAL A 280 -0.85 14.36 -0.66
CA VAL A 280 -0.98 15.16 0.57
C VAL A 280 -1.84 14.44 1.60
N ASN A 281 -2.98 13.89 1.15
CA ASN A 281 -3.85 13.05 1.97
C ASN A 281 -3.07 11.84 2.54
N LYS A 282 -2.34 11.11 1.67
CA LYS A 282 -1.56 9.94 2.08
C LYS A 282 -0.42 10.28 3.05
N ALA A 283 0.21 11.44 2.92
CA ALA A 283 1.22 11.90 3.86
C ALA A 283 0.62 12.19 5.25
N ALA A 284 -0.50 12.90 5.31
CA ALA A 284 -1.22 13.18 6.56
C ALA A 284 -1.71 11.90 7.24
N TYR A 285 -2.26 10.98 6.45
CA TYR A 285 -2.72 9.68 6.93
C TYR A 285 -1.55 8.84 7.47
N THR A 286 -0.46 8.71 6.72
CA THR A 286 0.74 7.96 7.15
C THR A 286 1.33 8.50 8.44
N PHE A 287 1.42 9.83 8.57
CA PHE A 287 1.85 10.49 9.81
C PHE A 287 0.90 10.12 10.97
N SER A 288 -0.40 10.26 10.76
CA SER A 288 -1.41 10.02 11.80
C SER A 288 -1.42 8.55 12.26
N VAL A 289 -1.29 7.60 11.34
CA VAL A 289 -1.14 6.17 11.64
C VAL A 289 0.17 5.90 12.39
N GLY A 290 1.26 6.56 11.99
CA GLY A 290 2.54 6.44 12.69
C GLY A 290 2.45 6.87 14.15
N MET A 291 1.67 7.91 14.44
CA MET A 291 1.44 8.40 15.80
C MET A 291 0.61 7.42 16.66
N LEU A 292 -0.27 6.61 16.05
CA LEU A 292 -0.99 5.55 16.77
C LEU A 292 -0.03 4.53 17.41
N ALA A 293 1.02 4.14 16.68
CA ALA A 293 2.05 3.24 17.20
C ALA A 293 2.75 3.80 18.45
N SER A 294 2.76 5.13 18.61
CA SER A 294 3.32 5.86 19.75
C SER A 294 2.26 6.23 20.80
N GLN A 295 1.06 5.65 20.71
CA GLN A 295 -0.08 5.91 21.62
C GLN A 295 -0.55 7.39 21.62
N VAL A 296 -0.33 8.12 20.53
CA VAL A 296 -0.84 9.47 20.30
C VAL A 296 -2.00 9.40 19.31
N HIS A 297 -3.22 9.57 19.82
CA HIS A 297 -4.44 9.32 19.06
C HIS A 297 -4.99 10.56 18.35
N THR A 298 -4.66 11.77 18.82
CA THR A 298 -5.21 13.04 18.31
C THR A 298 -5.03 13.22 16.80
N PRO A 299 -3.83 13.00 16.21
CA PRO A 299 -3.65 13.13 14.77
C PRO A 299 -4.53 12.17 13.97
N MET A 300 -4.67 10.94 14.44
CA MET A 300 -5.50 9.94 13.74
C MET A 300 -6.99 10.25 13.88
N ALA A 301 -7.46 10.72 15.03
CA ALA A 301 -8.82 11.17 15.21
C ALA A 301 -9.19 12.31 14.23
N ALA A 302 -8.28 13.28 14.05
CA ALA A 302 -8.43 14.36 13.10
C ALA A 302 -8.45 13.86 11.65
N ALA A 303 -7.53 12.95 11.29
CA ALA A 303 -7.45 12.38 9.96
C ALA A 303 -8.70 11.56 9.60
N MET A 304 -9.19 10.74 10.54
CA MET A 304 -10.41 9.95 10.36
C MET A 304 -11.63 10.86 10.17
N ALA A 305 -11.84 11.82 11.07
CA ALA A 305 -12.95 12.75 10.97
C ALA A 305 -12.93 13.52 9.63
N ALA A 306 -11.77 14.02 9.22
CA ALA A 306 -11.62 14.76 7.98
C ALA A 306 -11.76 13.86 6.75
N GLY A 307 -11.29 12.61 6.78
CA GLY A 307 -11.43 11.64 5.70
C GLY A 307 -12.89 11.25 5.41
N MET A 308 -13.75 11.28 6.43
CA MET A 308 -15.18 10.98 6.29
C MET A 308 -15.96 12.11 5.61
N VAL A 309 -15.55 13.36 5.78
CA VAL A 309 -16.33 14.54 5.36
C VAL A 309 -16.54 14.61 3.84
N PRO A 310 -15.51 14.50 2.98
CA PRO A 310 -15.70 14.65 1.54
C PRO A 310 -16.66 13.60 0.93
N PRO A 311 -16.48 12.29 1.17
CA PRO A 311 -17.35 11.29 0.54
C PRO A 311 -18.78 11.34 1.08
N ILE A 312 -18.99 11.60 2.37
CA ILE A 312 -20.32 11.78 2.96
C ILE A 312 -20.96 13.06 2.43
N GLY A 313 -20.20 14.17 2.36
CA GLY A 313 -20.69 15.43 1.81
C GLY A 313 -21.12 15.33 0.36
N MET A 314 -20.35 14.63 -0.49
CA MET A 314 -20.69 14.36 -1.88
C MET A 314 -21.95 13.49 -2.01
N ALA A 315 -22.09 12.47 -1.16
CA ALA A 315 -23.29 11.66 -1.13
C ALA A 315 -24.54 12.48 -0.79
N ILE A 316 -24.48 13.28 0.27
CA ILE A 316 -25.57 14.17 0.69
C ILE A 316 -25.90 15.19 -0.41
N ALA A 317 -24.90 15.84 -1.00
CA ALA A 317 -25.09 16.78 -2.12
C ALA A 317 -25.81 16.13 -3.30
N THR A 318 -25.45 14.89 -3.63
CA THR A 318 -26.10 14.12 -4.70
C THR A 318 -27.55 13.78 -4.37
N TRP A 319 -27.87 13.51 -3.12
CA TRP A 319 -29.25 13.22 -2.68
C TRP A 319 -30.14 14.47 -2.69
N ILE A 320 -29.57 15.63 -2.29
CA ILE A 320 -30.31 16.91 -2.27
C ILE A 320 -30.51 17.44 -3.68
N ALA A 321 -29.47 17.45 -4.51
CA ALA A 321 -29.47 18.09 -5.83
C ALA A 321 -29.52 17.06 -6.99
N ARG A 322 -30.39 16.06 -6.89
CA ARG A 322 -30.51 14.93 -7.84
C ARG A 322 -30.50 15.31 -9.32
N SER A 323 -31.12 16.42 -9.65
CA SER A 323 -31.24 16.91 -11.05
C SER A 323 -29.91 17.35 -11.66
N LYS A 324 -28.92 17.68 -10.83
CA LYS A 324 -27.57 18.12 -11.27
C LYS A 324 -26.58 16.97 -11.48
N PHE A 325 -26.94 15.75 -11.11
CA PHE A 325 -26.06 14.57 -11.19
C PHE A 325 -26.63 13.53 -12.14
N THR A 326 -25.73 12.88 -12.90
CA THR A 326 -26.09 11.77 -13.80
C THR A 326 -26.52 10.52 -13.03
N SER A 327 -27.18 9.56 -13.69
CA SER A 327 -27.58 8.29 -13.07
C SER A 327 -26.39 7.56 -12.45
N ASN A 328 -25.27 7.47 -13.17
CA ASN A 328 -24.05 6.80 -12.67
C ASN A 328 -23.47 7.48 -11.43
N GLN A 329 -23.50 8.82 -11.37
CA GLN A 329 -23.04 9.57 -10.19
C GLN A 329 -23.94 9.35 -8.97
N ARG A 330 -25.25 9.21 -9.18
CA ARG A 330 -26.20 8.90 -8.11
C ARG A 330 -26.00 7.50 -7.54
N ASP A 331 -25.67 6.53 -8.37
CA ASP A 331 -25.38 5.17 -7.89
C ASP A 331 -24.01 5.10 -7.20
N ALA A 332 -23.00 5.78 -7.73
CA ALA A 332 -21.71 5.92 -7.09
C ALA A 332 -21.79 6.62 -5.72
N SER A 333 -22.73 7.57 -5.53
CA SER A 333 -22.87 8.29 -4.26
C SER A 333 -23.29 7.40 -3.08
N LYS A 334 -24.02 6.31 -3.35
CA LYS A 334 -24.41 5.34 -2.32
C LYS A 334 -23.16 4.60 -1.79
N ALA A 335 -22.27 4.18 -2.70
CA ALA A 335 -21.01 3.59 -2.34
C ALA A 335 -20.10 4.59 -1.62
N SER A 336 -20.04 5.84 -2.10
CA SER A 336 -19.28 6.93 -1.46
C SER A 336 -19.71 7.18 -0.01
N PHE A 337 -21.03 7.13 0.27
CA PHE A 337 -21.53 7.26 1.65
C PHE A 337 -20.98 6.16 2.56
N VAL A 338 -21.06 4.89 2.11
CA VAL A 338 -20.57 3.74 2.89
C VAL A 338 -19.04 3.82 3.05
N LEU A 339 -18.30 4.14 1.98
CA LEU A 339 -16.85 4.33 2.05
C LEU A 339 -16.46 5.46 3.00
N GLY A 340 -17.24 6.55 3.00
CA GLY A 340 -17.05 7.65 3.95
C GLY A 340 -17.21 7.24 5.40
N LEU A 341 -18.16 6.37 5.73
CA LEU A 341 -18.29 5.80 7.07
C LEU A 341 -17.08 4.92 7.46
N CYS A 342 -16.40 4.36 6.48
CA CYS A 342 -15.15 3.61 6.66
C CYS A 342 -13.88 4.49 6.52
N PHE A 343 -14.02 5.82 6.59
CA PHE A 343 -12.98 6.86 6.44
C PHE A 343 -12.11 6.72 5.18
N ILE A 344 -12.70 6.19 4.12
CA ILE A 344 -12.08 6.13 2.80
C ILE A 344 -12.53 7.37 2.02
N SER A 345 -11.58 8.26 1.73
CA SER A 345 -11.83 9.54 1.05
C SER A 345 -11.75 9.46 -0.48
N GLU A 346 -11.36 8.31 -1.04
CA GLU A 346 -11.16 8.05 -2.48
C GLU A 346 -12.44 7.79 -3.26
#